data_20c93b2897e446fef76f951f642f6ccf
#
_entry.id   20c93b2897e446fef76f951f642f6ccf
#
_cell.length_a   1.000
_cell.length_b   1.000
_cell.length_c   1.000
_cell.angle_alpha   90.00
_cell.angle_beta   90.00
_cell.angle_gamma   90.00
#
_symmetry.space_group_name_H-M   'P 1'
#
loop_
_entity.id
_entity.type
_entity.pdbx_description
1 polymer ?
#
loop_
_entity_poly.entity_id
_entity_poly.type
_entity_poly.pdbx_seq_one_letter_code
_entity_poly.pdbx_strand_id
1 'polypeptide(L)'
;GHYQMLDILNNNVENSRAQGLDVNDDEVEIDLLEIFYALKKKILLVLMVALAGGCIGGACTQFLMTPIYSSTSSILVLSKETTLTSLADLQLGASLTSDYTVLITSTPVLEQVISNLDLDMKAEDLKKDITINNPTDTRILEITVENADSAMAKKIVDELANVSSSFIGDKMEVIPPKIIEVGKNATERTSPSVKKNAVLGFLLGFLACAAIVVVYAVMDDTIKTEEDIEKYLGVSVLAKVPDRKDYVHM
;
A
#
# COMPACT_ATOMS: atom_id res chain seq x y z
N GLY A 1 23.20 -68.54 33.00
CA GLY A 1 22.76 -68.59 31.61
C GLY A 1 21.65 -67.57 31.23
N HIS A 2 20.88 -67.09 32.23
CA HIS A 2 19.70 -66.23 31.92
C HIS A 2 20.06 -64.73 31.78
N TYR A 3 21.07 -64.29 32.45
CA TYR A 3 21.53 -62.86 32.42
C TYR A 3 22.30 -62.54 31.13
N GLN A 4 23.09 -63.46 30.59
CA GLN A 4 23.80 -63.22 29.32
C GLN A 4 22.85 -63.11 28.09
N MET A 5 21.70 -63.74 28.16
CA MET A 5 20.73 -63.67 27.08
C MET A 5 19.97 -62.34 27.07
N LEU A 6 19.74 -61.74 28.23
CA LEU A 6 19.15 -60.41 28.38
C LEU A 6 20.10 -59.30 27.92
N ASP A 7 21.39 -59.43 28.15
CA ASP A 7 22.39 -58.42 27.68
C ASP A 7 22.54 -58.45 26.14
N ILE A 8 22.46 -59.66 25.54
CA ILE A 8 22.50 -59.77 24.06
C ILE A 8 21.23 -59.22 23.44
N LEU A 9 20.07 -59.40 24.06
CA LEU A 9 18.81 -58.85 23.55
C LEU A 9 18.77 -57.32 23.71
N ASN A 10 19.29 -56.80 24.81
CA ASN A 10 19.34 -55.37 25.06
C ASN A 10 20.31 -54.67 24.09
N ASN A 11 21.49 -55.20 23.84
CA ASN A 11 22.47 -54.70 22.88
C ASN A 11 21.94 -54.79 21.42
N ASN A 12 21.15 -55.82 21.07
CA ASN A 12 20.54 -55.88 19.76
C ASN A 12 19.39 -54.88 19.58
N VAL A 13 18.66 -54.55 20.65
CA VAL A 13 17.59 -53.54 20.63
C VAL A 13 18.17 -52.13 20.56
N GLU A 14 19.31 -51.89 21.28
CA GLU A 14 20.01 -50.59 21.17
C GLU A 14 20.65 -50.39 19.77
N ASN A 15 21.30 -51.44 19.23
CA ASN A 15 21.85 -51.36 17.88
C ASN A 15 20.74 -51.25 16.79
N SER A 16 19.60 -51.88 17.00
CA SER A 16 18.44 -51.70 16.08
C SER A 16 17.78 -50.31 16.19
N ARG A 17 17.84 -49.69 17.37
CA ARG A 17 17.42 -48.30 17.55
C ARG A 17 18.41 -47.29 16.98
N ALA A 18 19.71 -47.60 16.98
CA ALA A 18 20.74 -46.74 16.37
C ALA A 18 20.78 -46.85 14.83
N GLN A 19 20.23 -47.91 14.23
CA GLN A 19 20.18 -48.11 12.78
C GLN A 19 18.79 -47.76 12.16
N GLY A 20 17.82 -47.33 12.95
CA GLY A 20 16.44 -47.13 12.53
C GLY A 20 15.91 -45.71 12.48
N LEU A 21 16.78 -44.69 12.49
CA LEU A 21 16.37 -43.28 12.35
C LEU A 21 17.40 -42.49 11.52
N ASP A 22 17.81 -43.02 10.36
CA ASP A 22 18.08 -42.18 9.22
C ASP A 22 16.72 -41.89 8.55
N VAL A 23 15.94 -41.06 9.18
CA VAL A 23 14.96 -40.26 8.48
C VAL A 23 15.77 -39.38 7.58
N ASN A 24 15.91 -39.74 6.31
CA ASN A 24 16.20 -38.81 5.27
C ASN A 24 15.05 -37.78 5.31
N ASP A 25 15.14 -36.80 6.22
CA ASP A 25 14.59 -35.50 5.95
C ASP A 25 15.38 -35.01 4.73
N ASP A 26 14.79 -35.16 3.55
CA ASP A 26 15.09 -34.33 2.41
C ASP A 26 14.69 -32.91 2.80
N GLU A 27 15.40 -32.37 3.80
CA GLU A 27 15.44 -30.92 4.03
C GLU A 27 16.10 -30.38 2.77
N VAL A 28 15.27 -29.78 1.93
CA VAL A 28 15.72 -28.93 0.84
C VAL A 28 16.47 -27.80 1.55
N GLU A 29 17.78 -27.98 1.77
CA GLU A 29 18.66 -26.90 2.23
C GLU A 29 18.62 -25.83 1.14
N ILE A 30 17.71 -24.88 1.31
CA ILE A 30 17.62 -23.71 0.43
C ILE A 30 18.86 -22.87 0.72
N ASP A 31 19.90 -23.05 -0.08
CA ASP A 31 21.11 -22.23 0.02
C ASP A 31 20.76 -20.82 -0.42
N LEU A 32 20.58 -19.92 0.56
CA LEU A 32 20.30 -18.51 0.34
C LEU A 32 21.36 -17.82 -0.53
N LEU A 33 22.60 -18.33 -0.52
CA LEU A 33 23.67 -17.84 -1.38
C LEU A 33 23.45 -18.21 -2.82
N GLU A 34 22.99 -19.43 -3.08
CA GLU A 34 22.69 -19.89 -4.45
C GLU A 34 21.54 -19.08 -5.04
N ILE A 35 20.48 -18.83 -4.27
CA ILE A 35 19.36 -17.95 -4.67
C ILE A 35 19.88 -16.54 -4.97
N PHE A 36 20.75 -16.01 -4.11
CA PHE A 36 21.32 -14.69 -4.33
C PHE A 36 22.15 -14.62 -5.60
N TYR A 37 22.98 -15.62 -5.89
CA TYR A 37 23.76 -15.69 -7.13
C TYR A 37 22.88 -15.87 -8.37
N ALA A 38 21.84 -16.69 -8.30
CA ALA A 38 20.86 -16.86 -9.38
C ALA A 38 20.14 -15.55 -9.69
N LEU A 39 19.73 -14.82 -8.65
CA LEU A 39 19.07 -13.51 -8.79
C LEU A 39 20.05 -12.47 -9.38
N LYS A 40 21.31 -12.42 -8.89
CA LYS A 40 22.34 -11.54 -9.41
C LYS A 40 22.64 -11.82 -10.88
N LYS A 41 22.74 -13.08 -11.28
CA LYS A 41 22.99 -13.47 -12.68
C LYS A 41 21.89 -13.04 -13.63
N LYS A 42 20.62 -13.02 -13.15
CA LYS A 42 19.44 -12.63 -13.93
C LYS A 42 18.88 -11.24 -13.57
N ILE A 43 19.65 -10.44 -12.82
CA ILE A 43 19.19 -9.13 -12.32
C ILE A 43 18.73 -8.20 -13.46
N LEU A 44 19.38 -8.24 -14.60
CA LEU A 44 19.01 -7.43 -15.76
C LEU A 44 17.61 -7.82 -16.28
N LEU A 45 17.32 -9.12 -16.33
CA LEU A 45 16.02 -9.64 -16.73
C LEU A 45 14.94 -9.23 -15.72
N VAL A 46 15.21 -9.39 -14.41
CA VAL A 46 14.30 -8.98 -13.35
C VAL A 46 13.99 -7.49 -13.42
N LEU A 47 15.03 -6.67 -13.66
CA LEU A 47 14.88 -5.22 -13.81
C LEU A 47 14.05 -4.85 -15.05
N MET A 48 14.28 -5.52 -16.18
CA MET A 48 13.50 -5.29 -17.41
C MET A 48 12.02 -5.62 -17.22
N VAL A 49 11.69 -6.74 -16.56
CA VAL A 49 10.31 -7.14 -16.27
C VAL A 49 9.67 -6.17 -15.26
N ALA A 50 10.42 -5.73 -14.25
CA ALA A 50 9.96 -4.72 -13.30
C ALA A 50 9.64 -3.38 -13.97
N LEU A 51 10.51 -2.92 -14.89
CA LEU A 51 10.27 -1.70 -15.68
C LEU A 51 9.05 -1.85 -16.59
N ALA A 52 8.89 -2.99 -17.24
CA ALA A 52 7.71 -3.28 -18.06
C ALA A 52 6.43 -3.25 -17.20
N GLY A 53 6.45 -3.86 -16.01
CA GLY A 53 5.35 -3.81 -15.03
C GLY A 53 5.01 -2.39 -14.61
N GLY A 54 6.01 -1.56 -14.36
CA GLY A 54 5.84 -0.13 -14.05
C GLY A 54 5.22 0.66 -15.20
N CYS A 55 5.69 0.43 -16.42
CA CYS A 55 5.13 1.06 -17.64
C CYS A 55 3.67 0.65 -17.87
N ILE A 56 3.35 -0.65 -17.72
CA ILE A 56 1.97 -1.16 -17.85
C ILE A 56 1.09 -0.55 -16.77
N GLY A 57 1.53 -0.54 -15.50
CA GLY A 57 0.78 0.06 -14.39
C GLY A 57 0.51 1.54 -14.60
N GLY A 58 1.51 2.28 -15.08
CA GLY A 58 1.37 3.70 -15.43
C GLY A 58 0.44 3.94 -16.61
N ALA A 59 0.57 3.15 -17.67
CA ALA A 59 -0.27 3.25 -18.86
C ALA A 59 -1.74 2.90 -18.56
N CYS A 60 -1.99 1.82 -17.81
CA CYS A 60 -3.34 1.46 -17.36
C CYS A 60 -3.99 2.61 -16.57
N THR A 61 -3.23 3.22 -15.66
CA THR A 61 -3.73 4.37 -14.88
C THR A 61 -4.05 5.56 -15.75
N GLN A 62 -3.22 5.84 -16.76
CA GLN A 62 -3.39 6.99 -17.64
C GLN A 62 -4.57 6.84 -18.59
N PHE A 63 -4.80 5.63 -19.14
CA PHE A 63 -5.74 5.40 -20.22
C PHE A 63 -7.05 4.73 -19.83
N LEU A 64 -7.03 3.90 -18.76
CA LEU A 64 -8.20 3.12 -18.35
C LEU A 64 -8.94 3.73 -17.15
N MET A 65 -8.26 4.54 -16.33
CA MET A 65 -8.87 5.11 -15.12
C MET A 65 -9.32 6.55 -15.35
N THR A 66 -10.54 6.88 -14.93
CA THR A 66 -11.07 8.25 -14.98
C THR A 66 -10.28 9.14 -14.03
N PRO A 67 -9.80 10.31 -14.51
CA PRO A 67 -9.12 11.25 -13.63
C PRO A 67 -10.13 11.85 -12.63
N ILE A 68 -9.70 12.03 -11.41
CA ILE A 68 -10.45 12.68 -10.33
C ILE A 68 -9.69 13.94 -9.93
N TYR A 69 -10.44 15.04 -9.82
CA TYR A 69 -9.94 16.35 -9.40
C TYR A 69 -10.53 16.71 -8.05
N SER A 70 -9.75 17.33 -7.19
CA SER A 70 -10.23 17.82 -5.90
C SER A 70 -10.16 19.35 -5.83
N SER A 71 -11.19 19.92 -5.22
CA SER A 71 -11.26 21.34 -4.90
C SER A 71 -11.52 21.51 -3.41
N THR A 72 -10.80 22.41 -2.77
CA THR A 72 -10.88 22.65 -1.34
C THR A 72 -11.34 24.07 -1.06
N SER A 73 -12.31 24.20 -0.16
CA SER A 73 -12.76 25.46 0.43
C SER A 73 -12.49 25.44 1.93
N SER A 74 -12.15 26.57 2.51
CA SER A 74 -11.85 26.68 3.94
C SER A 74 -12.85 27.61 4.62
N ILE A 75 -13.42 27.15 5.73
CA ILE A 75 -14.34 27.92 6.56
C ILE A 75 -13.75 28.12 7.96
N LEU A 76 -13.94 29.29 8.52
CA LEU A 76 -13.54 29.65 9.88
C LEU A 76 -14.74 29.52 10.83
N VAL A 77 -14.59 28.71 11.85
CA VAL A 77 -15.57 28.58 12.92
C VAL A 77 -15.42 29.74 13.88
N LEU A 78 -16.49 30.53 14.03
CA LEU A 78 -16.54 31.67 14.92
C LEU A 78 -17.29 31.33 16.20
N SER A 79 -16.69 31.66 17.34
CA SER A 79 -17.34 31.58 18.66
C SER A 79 -17.95 32.93 19.01
N LYS A 80 -19.08 32.96 19.73
CA LYS A 80 -19.74 34.19 20.21
C LYS A 80 -18.87 35.00 21.17
N GLU A 81 -17.92 34.36 21.83
CA GLU A 81 -17.05 35.00 22.82
C GLU A 81 -15.70 35.40 22.20
N THR A 82 -15.53 36.70 21.98
CA THR A 82 -14.36 37.31 21.33
C THR A 82 -13.13 37.44 22.21
N THR A 83 -13.20 37.01 23.47
CA THR A 83 -12.07 37.11 24.42
C THR A 83 -11.49 35.71 24.70
N LEU A 84 -10.60 35.28 23.83
CA LEU A 84 -9.81 34.07 24.01
C LEU A 84 -8.74 34.27 25.08
N THR A 85 -9.01 33.89 26.30
CA THR A 85 -8.06 34.05 27.42
C THR A 85 -7.77 32.72 28.16
N SER A 86 -8.34 31.58 27.75
CA SER A 86 -8.09 30.34 28.46
C SER A 86 -7.94 29.10 27.54
N LEU A 87 -7.21 28.09 28.04
CA LEU A 87 -7.07 26.76 27.39
C LEU A 87 -8.44 26.07 27.20
N ALA A 88 -9.45 26.42 28.00
CA ALA A 88 -10.81 25.92 27.87
C ALA A 88 -11.47 26.35 26.55
N ASP A 89 -11.16 27.56 26.05
CA ASP A 89 -11.70 28.09 24.79
C ASP A 89 -11.14 27.35 23.56
N LEU A 90 -9.90 26.86 23.64
CA LEU A 90 -9.30 26.02 22.60
C LEU A 90 -9.96 24.64 22.52
N GLN A 91 -10.30 24.04 23.67
CA GLN A 91 -11.00 22.74 23.71
C GLN A 91 -12.45 22.88 23.22
N LEU A 92 -13.12 23.95 23.55
CA LEU A 92 -14.46 24.26 23.02
C LEU A 92 -14.42 24.44 21.50
N GLY A 93 -13.40 25.13 20.98
CA GLY A 93 -13.21 25.29 19.55
C GLY A 93 -13.04 23.95 18.81
N ALA A 94 -12.28 23.02 19.36
CA ALA A 94 -12.10 21.69 18.80
C ALA A 94 -13.41 20.85 18.82
N SER A 95 -14.19 20.95 19.87
CA SER A 95 -15.50 20.27 19.96
C SER A 95 -16.49 20.83 18.94
N LEU A 96 -16.54 22.14 18.78
CA LEU A 96 -17.39 22.80 17.78
C LEU A 96 -17.02 22.40 16.34
N THR A 97 -15.73 22.26 16.03
CA THR A 97 -15.32 21.80 14.69
C THR A 97 -15.77 20.37 14.40
N SER A 98 -15.81 19.50 15.41
CA SER A 98 -16.35 18.14 15.28
C SER A 98 -17.85 18.16 14.95
N ASP A 99 -18.61 18.95 15.68
CA ASP A 99 -20.05 19.11 15.46
C ASP A 99 -20.34 19.68 14.07
N TYR A 100 -19.58 20.66 13.64
CA TYR A 100 -19.72 21.26 12.32
C TYR A 100 -19.39 20.26 11.19
N THR A 101 -18.42 19.41 11.39
CA THR A 101 -18.10 18.32 10.43
C THR A 101 -19.31 17.42 10.18
N VAL A 102 -20.02 17.07 11.25
CA VAL A 102 -21.25 16.26 11.16
C VAL A 102 -22.37 17.03 10.46
N LEU A 103 -22.54 18.31 10.77
CA LEU A 103 -23.59 19.15 10.16
C LEU A 103 -23.35 19.40 8.66
N ILE A 104 -22.10 19.66 8.25
CA ILE A 104 -21.71 19.88 6.85
C ILE A 104 -22.03 18.65 5.99
N THR A 105 -21.84 17.44 6.52
CA THR A 105 -22.13 16.18 5.83
C THR A 105 -23.52 15.61 6.12
N SER A 106 -24.39 16.40 6.74
CA SER A 106 -25.76 15.98 7.03
C SER A 106 -26.63 15.93 5.76
N THR A 107 -27.58 15.00 5.74
CA THR A 107 -28.47 14.80 4.57
C THR A 107 -29.17 16.10 4.13
N PRO A 108 -29.74 16.93 5.01
CA PRO A 108 -30.40 18.17 4.60
C PRO A 108 -29.46 19.15 3.86
N VAL A 109 -28.20 19.26 4.30
CA VAL A 109 -27.21 20.12 3.64
C VAL A 109 -26.85 19.57 2.29
N LEU A 110 -26.60 18.27 2.17
CA LEU A 110 -26.22 17.65 0.92
C LEU A 110 -27.36 17.67 -0.11
N GLU A 111 -28.59 17.40 0.32
CA GLU A 111 -29.77 17.50 -0.54
C GLU A 111 -29.99 18.93 -1.04
N GLN A 112 -29.75 19.94 -0.22
CA GLN A 112 -29.83 21.33 -0.64
C GLN A 112 -28.76 21.67 -1.69
N VAL A 113 -27.53 21.21 -1.53
CA VAL A 113 -26.46 21.38 -2.54
C VAL A 113 -26.80 20.68 -3.84
N ILE A 114 -27.29 19.44 -3.79
CA ILE A 114 -27.73 18.67 -4.94
C ILE A 114 -28.85 19.41 -5.70
N SER A 115 -29.83 19.92 -4.96
CA SER A 115 -30.96 20.69 -5.54
C SER A 115 -30.49 22.02 -6.15
N ASN A 116 -29.60 22.76 -5.49
CA ASN A 116 -29.11 24.06 -5.95
C ASN A 116 -28.29 23.94 -7.24
N LEU A 117 -27.54 22.84 -7.38
CA LEU A 117 -26.65 22.60 -8.52
C LEU A 117 -27.24 21.64 -9.56
N ASP A 118 -28.49 21.17 -9.36
CA ASP A 118 -29.18 20.21 -10.21
C ASP A 118 -28.33 18.96 -10.52
N LEU A 119 -27.78 18.34 -9.44
CA LEU A 119 -26.93 17.17 -9.56
C LEU A 119 -27.78 15.90 -9.65
N ASP A 120 -27.46 15.02 -10.60
CA ASP A 120 -28.09 13.71 -10.74
C ASP A 120 -27.38 12.65 -9.86
N MET A 121 -27.47 12.84 -8.54
CA MET A 121 -26.89 11.93 -7.55
C MET A 121 -27.63 12.01 -6.22
N LYS A 122 -27.41 10.98 -5.38
CA LYS A 122 -27.97 10.94 -4.01
C LYS A 122 -27.03 11.58 -3.00
N ALA A 123 -27.59 12.04 -1.87
CA ALA A 123 -26.80 12.61 -0.78
C ALA A 123 -25.73 11.66 -0.25
N GLU A 124 -26.02 10.35 -0.18
CA GLU A 124 -25.06 9.34 0.27
C GLU A 124 -23.86 9.18 -0.67
N ASP A 125 -24.07 9.37 -1.98
CA ASP A 125 -23.00 9.30 -2.97
C ASP A 125 -22.16 10.57 -2.93
N LEU A 126 -22.77 11.74 -2.87
CA LEU A 126 -22.07 13.01 -2.70
C LEU A 126 -21.22 13.00 -1.40
N LYS A 127 -21.74 12.42 -0.34
CA LYS A 127 -21.02 12.32 0.93
C LYS A 127 -19.69 11.55 0.82
N LYS A 128 -19.60 10.55 -0.05
CA LYS A 128 -18.36 9.76 -0.27
C LYS A 128 -17.27 10.58 -0.94
N ASP A 129 -17.67 11.59 -1.74
CA ASP A 129 -16.75 12.46 -2.47
C ASP A 129 -16.31 13.67 -1.64
N ILE A 130 -16.80 13.80 -0.40
CA ILE A 130 -16.48 14.89 0.52
C ILE A 130 -15.52 14.41 1.61
N THR A 131 -14.44 15.15 1.78
CA THR A 131 -13.51 14.98 2.90
C THR A 131 -13.42 16.29 3.67
N ILE A 132 -13.54 16.22 4.99
CA ILE A 132 -13.38 17.39 5.87
C ILE A 132 -12.17 17.16 6.75
N ASN A 133 -11.27 18.12 6.76
CA ASN A 133 -10.07 18.13 7.58
C ASN A 133 -10.07 19.35 8.50
N ASN A 134 -9.64 19.15 9.74
CA ASN A 134 -9.35 20.23 10.67
C ASN A 134 -7.85 20.25 10.94
N PRO A 135 -7.12 21.23 10.43
CA PRO A 135 -5.71 21.38 10.79
C PRO A 135 -5.54 21.52 12.29
N THR A 136 -4.56 20.83 12.85
CA THR A 136 -4.31 20.76 14.28
C THR A 136 -4.24 22.15 14.92
N ASP A 137 -4.90 22.32 16.05
CA ASP A 137 -4.95 23.54 16.84
C ASP A 137 -5.52 24.77 16.10
N THR A 138 -6.38 24.54 15.11
CA THR A 138 -7.08 25.61 14.40
C THR A 138 -8.60 25.51 14.51
N ARG A 139 -9.28 26.62 14.24
CA ARG A 139 -10.73 26.71 14.08
C ARG A 139 -11.13 26.75 12.60
N ILE A 140 -10.26 26.21 11.74
CA ILE A 140 -10.50 26.15 10.31
C ILE A 140 -10.93 24.73 9.96
N LEU A 141 -11.96 24.63 9.14
CA LEU A 141 -12.37 23.39 8.49
C LEU A 141 -12.09 23.52 7.00
N GLU A 142 -11.30 22.60 6.50
CA GLU A 142 -11.03 22.43 5.08
C GLU A 142 -11.99 21.40 4.50
N ILE A 143 -12.86 21.83 3.62
CA ILE A 143 -13.83 21.00 2.93
C ILE A 143 -13.25 20.71 1.55
N THR A 144 -13.01 19.45 1.25
CA THR A 144 -12.51 19.01 -0.05
C THR A 144 -13.56 18.15 -0.73
N VAL A 145 -13.84 18.45 -1.98
CA VAL A 145 -14.77 17.70 -2.84
C VAL A 145 -13.99 17.13 -4.02
N GLU A 146 -14.20 15.84 -4.27
CA GLU A 146 -13.64 15.11 -5.40
C GLU A 146 -14.67 14.94 -6.50
N ASN A 147 -14.28 15.20 -7.76
CA ASN A 147 -15.14 14.99 -8.93
C ASN A 147 -14.31 14.72 -10.20
N ALA A 148 -14.91 14.04 -11.16
CA ALA A 148 -14.28 13.82 -12.47
C ALA A 148 -14.10 15.11 -13.27
N ASP A 149 -14.91 16.12 -13.00
CA ASP A 149 -14.81 17.46 -13.56
C ASP A 149 -14.32 18.46 -12.52
N SER A 150 -13.16 19.08 -12.80
CA SER A 150 -12.54 20.08 -11.93
C SER A 150 -13.44 21.31 -11.67
N ALA A 151 -14.17 21.76 -12.67
CA ALA A 151 -15.09 22.89 -12.53
C ALA A 151 -16.30 22.51 -11.66
N MET A 152 -16.79 21.28 -11.78
CA MET A 152 -17.87 20.77 -10.94
C MET A 152 -17.40 20.58 -9.49
N ALA A 153 -16.23 20.03 -9.26
CA ALA A 153 -15.64 19.92 -7.92
C ALA A 153 -15.61 21.27 -7.21
N LYS A 154 -15.16 22.31 -7.92
CA LYS A 154 -15.17 23.69 -7.41
C LYS A 154 -16.58 24.18 -7.08
N LYS A 155 -17.54 24.02 -8.01
CA LYS A 155 -18.92 24.47 -7.78
C LYS A 155 -19.54 23.77 -6.57
N ILE A 156 -19.34 22.46 -6.44
CA ILE A 156 -19.90 21.70 -5.33
C ILE A 156 -19.30 22.15 -4.01
N VAL A 157 -17.96 22.31 -3.91
CA VAL A 157 -17.33 22.70 -2.66
C VAL A 157 -17.71 24.14 -2.24
N ASP A 158 -17.82 25.06 -3.18
CA ASP A 158 -18.24 26.43 -2.90
C ASP A 158 -19.69 26.49 -2.44
N GLU A 159 -20.60 25.76 -3.11
CA GLU A 159 -22.00 25.68 -2.71
C GLU A 159 -22.15 24.98 -1.36
N LEU A 160 -21.40 23.89 -1.13
CA LEU A 160 -21.39 23.18 0.14
C LEU A 160 -20.95 24.09 1.29
N ALA A 161 -19.92 24.90 1.09
CA ALA A 161 -19.46 25.86 2.08
C ALA A 161 -20.52 26.93 2.39
N ASN A 162 -21.22 27.44 1.35
CA ASN A 162 -22.29 28.42 1.49
C ASN A 162 -23.51 27.85 2.23
N VAL A 163 -24.02 26.71 1.77
CA VAL A 163 -25.19 26.04 2.38
C VAL A 163 -24.90 25.64 3.81
N SER A 164 -23.70 25.08 4.07
CA SER A 164 -23.28 24.67 5.41
C SER A 164 -23.17 25.87 6.35
N SER A 165 -22.59 26.96 5.91
CA SER A 165 -22.48 28.18 6.72
C SER A 165 -23.84 28.70 7.14
N SER A 166 -24.77 28.81 6.21
CA SER A 166 -26.14 29.25 6.49
C SER A 166 -26.90 28.28 7.39
N PHE A 167 -26.81 26.98 7.10
CA PHE A 167 -27.47 25.93 7.88
C PHE A 167 -26.99 25.88 9.33
N ILE A 168 -25.68 25.98 9.55
CA ILE A 168 -25.10 26.01 10.91
C ILE A 168 -25.53 27.26 11.64
N GLY A 169 -25.48 28.43 11.00
CA GLY A 169 -25.97 29.68 11.58
C GLY A 169 -27.41 29.60 12.05
N ASP A 170 -28.30 29.08 11.19
CA ASP A 170 -29.73 28.99 11.47
C ASP A 170 -30.08 27.93 12.52
N LYS A 171 -29.46 26.74 12.43
CA LYS A 171 -29.79 25.61 13.29
C LYS A 171 -29.19 25.67 14.69
N MET A 172 -27.99 26.24 14.81
CA MET A 172 -27.31 26.35 16.09
C MET A 172 -27.51 27.75 16.74
N GLU A 173 -28.18 28.67 16.05
CA GLU A 173 -28.35 30.06 16.50
C GLU A 173 -27.00 30.72 16.88
N VAL A 174 -25.96 30.39 16.13
CA VAL A 174 -24.60 30.91 16.28
C VAL A 174 -24.25 31.85 15.13
N ILE A 175 -23.10 32.52 15.24
CA ILE A 175 -22.54 33.29 14.13
C ILE A 175 -22.19 32.29 13.02
N PRO A 176 -22.72 32.46 11.78
CA PRO A 176 -22.39 31.54 10.69
C PRO A 176 -20.89 31.46 10.45
N PRO A 177 -20.33 30.24 10.21
CA PRO A 177 -18.95 30.09 9.83
C PRO A 177 -18.59 30.96 8.63
N LYS A 178 -17.43 31.57 8.65
CA LYS A 178 -17.01 32.48 7.60
C LYS A 178 -16.14 31.76 6.58
N ILE A 179 -16.51 31.84 5.30
CA ILE A 179 -15.68 31.30 4.22
C ILE A 179 -14.45 32.20 4.10
N ILE A 180 -13.26 31.63 4.27
CA ILE A 180 -11.98 32.35 4.18
C ILE A 180 -11.24 32.02 2.89
N GLU A 181 -11.50 30.85 2.29
CA GLU A 181 -10.94 30.46 1.01
C GLU A 181 -12.01 29.71 0.19
N VAL A 182 -12.19 30.15 -1.04
CA VAL A 182 -13.08 29.51 -2.01
C VAL A 182 -12.36 28.41 -2.77
N GLY A 183 -13.10 27.43 -3.29
CA GLY A 183 -12.57 26.36 -4.11
C GLY A 183 -11.80 26.89 -5.33
N LYS A 184 -10.80 26.15 -5.74
CA LYS A 184 -9.99 26.43 -6.94
C LYS A 184 -10.21 25.30 -7.95
N ASN A 185 -10.20 25.66 -9.26
CA ASN A 185 -10.15 24.65 -10.28
C ASN A 185 -8.81 23.90 -10.20
N ALA A 186 -8.85 22.60 -9.96
CA ALA A 186 -7.65 21.79 -9.97
C ALA A 186 -7.08 21.68 -11.38
N THR A 187 -5.82 22.01 -11.54
CA THR A 187 -5.08 21.87 -12.80
C THR A 187 -4.46 20.49 -12.96
N GLU A 188 -4.25 19.81 -11.84
CA GLU A 188 -3.69 18.47 -11.79
C GLU A 188 -4.70 17.47 -11.21
N ARG A 189 -4.66 16.22 -11.71
CA ARG A 189 -5.49 15.16 -11.16
C ARG A 189 -5.01 14.76 -9.77
N THR A 190 -5.93 14.56 -8.86
CA THR A 190 -5.63 14.10 -7.50
C THR A 190 -5.54 12.57 -7.44
N SER A 191 -6.39 11.88 -8.20
CA SER A 191 -6.47 10.41 -8.22
C SER A 191 -6.89 9.92 -9.62
N PRO A 192 -6.52 8.70 -10.01
CA PRO A 192 -5.46 7.90 -9.44
C PRO A 192 -4.06 8.46 -9.77
N SER A 193 -3.12 8.33 -8.84
CA SER A 193 -1.75 8.79 -9.05
C SER A 193 -0.99 7.85 -9.98
N VAL A 194 -0.66 8.30 -11.18
CA VAL A 194 0.14 7.54 -12.15
C VAL A 194 1.46 7.09 -11.55
N LYS A 195 2.11 7.96 -10.78
CA LYS A 195 3.38 7.66 -10.11
C LYS A 195 3.24 6.50 -9.10
N LYS A 196 2.21 6.53 -8.24
CA LYS A 196 1.96 5.45 -7.26
C LYS A 196 1.68 4.11 -7.94
N ASN A 197 0.85 4.12 -8.97
CA ASN A 197 0.47 2.90 -9.69
C ASN A 197 1.62 2.36 -10.55
N ALA A 198 2.47 3.23 -11.11
CA ALA A 198 3.69 2.81 -11.80
C ALA A 198 4.69 2.16 -10.83
N VAL A 199 4.87 2.73 -9.63
CA VAL A 199 5.73 2.13 -8.59
C VAL A 199 5.16 0.80 -8.12
N LEU A 200 3.84 0.71 -7.92
CA LEU A 200 3.19 -0.55 -7.54
C LEU A 200 3.34 -1.62 -8.63
N GLY A 201 3.14 -1.26 -9.90
CA GLY A 201 3.34 -2.15 -11.04
C GLY A 201 4.79 -2.61 -11.16
N PHE A 202 5.75 -1.72 -10.94
CA PHE A 202 7.18 -2.04 -10.88
C PHE A 202 7.48 -3.05 -9.76
N LEU A 203 6.98 -2.80 -8.54
CA LEU A 203 7.21 -3.67 -7.39
C LEU A 203 6.60 -5.07 -7.60
N LEU A 204 5.37 -5.15 -8.12
CA LEU A 204 4.71 -6.42 -8.44
C LEU A 204 5.46 -7.18 -9.53
N GLY A 205 5.90 -6.50 -10.59
CA GLY A 205 6.71 -7.10 -11.65
C GLY A 205 8.05 -7.63 -11.14
N PHE A 206 8.70 -6.86 -10.26
CA PHE A 206 9.94 -7.29 -9.59
C PHE A 206 9.73 -8.54 -8.75
N LEU A 207 8.73 -8.55 -7.86
CA LEU A 207 8.45 -9.68 -6.98
C LEU A 207 8.04 -10.94 -7.76
N ALA A 208 7.20 -10.80 -8.78
CA ALA A 208 6.78 -11.91 -9.62
C ALA A 208 7.97 -12.54 -10.36
N CYS A 209 8.80 -11.72 -10.99
CA CYS A 209 9.98 -12.20 -11.71
C CYS A 209 11.02 -12.82 -10.76
N ALA A 210 11.25 -12.20 -9.60
CA ALA A 210 12.16 -12.73 -8.59
C ALA A 210 11.67 -14.10 -8.08
N ALA A 211 10.37 -14.25 -7.81
CA ALA A 211 9.78 -15.53 -7.40
C ALA A 211 9.98 -16.61 -8.47
N ILE A 212 9.76 -16.30 -9.75
CA ILE A 212 10.00 -17.24 -10.86
C ILE A 212 11.47 -17.65 -10.94
N VAL A 213 12.39 -16.69 -10.79
CA VAL A 213 13.85 -16.96 -10.81
C VAL A 213 14.25 -17.86 -9.65
N VAL A 214 13.70 -17.64 -8.46
CA VAL A 214 13.95 -18.46 -7.26
C VAL A 214 13.42 -19.88 -7.45
N VAL A 215 12.16 -20.02 -7.91
CA VAL A 215 11.58 -21.34 -8.20
C VAL A 215 12.43 -22.10 -9.24
N TYR A 216 12.87 -21.40 -10.27
CA TYR A 216 13.73 -22.02 -11.30
C TYR A 216 15.10 -22.43 -10.74
N ALA A 217 15.68 -21.65 -9.82
CA ALA A 217 16.95 -21.96 -9.18
C ALA A 217 16.83 -23.17 -8.24
N VAL A 218 15.72 -23.26 -7.47
CA VAL A 218 15.46 -24.41 -6.58
C VAL A 218 15.13 -25.70 -7.36
N MET A 219 14.50 -25.58 -8.53
CA MET A 219 14.18 -26.74 -9.38
C MET A 219 15.35 -27.16 -10.31
N ASP A 220 16.44 -26.40 -10.33
CA ASP A 220 17.61 -26.69 -11.16
C ASP A 220 18.54 -27.68 -10.44
N ASP A 221 18.21 -28.98 -10.51
CA ASP A 221 18.99 -30.08 -9.95
C ASP A 221 20.31 -30.37 -10.72
N THR A 222 20.78 -29.39 -11.50
CA THR A 222 22.01 -29.56 -12.28
C THR A 222 23.22 -29.51 -11.36
N ILE A 223 24.01 -30.58 -11.33
CA ILE A 223 25.29 -30.67 -10.62
C ILE A 223 26.23 -29.59 -11.15
N LYS A 224 26.55 -28.58 -10.35
CA LYS A 224 27.37 -27.43 -10.72
C LYS A 224 28.66 -27.30 -9.93
N THR A 225 28.73 -27.91 -8.76
CA THR A 225 29.86 -27.80 -7.85
C THR A 225 30.52 -29.15 -7.59
N GLU A 226 31.75 -29.11 -7.12
CA GLU A 226 32.49 -30.30 -6.71
C GLU A 226 31.81 -30.99 -5.51
N GLU A 227 31.21 -30.18 -4.62
CA GLU A 227 30.45 -30.66 -3.45
C GLU A 227 29.18 -31.42 -3.87
N ASP A 228 28.52 -31.01 -4.96
CA ASP A 228 27.37 -31.70 -5.51
C ASP A 228 27.74 -33.11 -6.01
N ILE A 229 28.93 -33.24 -6.63
CA ILE A 229 29.43 -34.55 -7.11
C ILE A 229 29.72 -35.49 -5.93
N GLU A 230 30.33 -35.00 -4.85
CA GLU A 230 30.58 -35.79 -3.67
C GLU A 230 29.29 -36.20 -2.95
N LYS A 231 28.33 -35.27 -2.84
CA LYS A 231 27.05 -35.50 -2.17
C LYS A 231 26.14 -36.48 -2.93
N TYR A 232 26.03 -36.36 -4.26
CA TYR A 232 25.11 -37.18 -5.05
C TYR A 232 25.72 -38.48 -5.59
N LEU A 233 27.04 -38.50 -5.84
CA LEU A 233 27.70 -39.67 -6.43
C LEU A 233 28.56 -40.42 -5.41
N GLY A 234 28.81 -39.83 -4.22
CA GLY A 234 29.61 -40.49 -3.18
C GLY A 234 31.06 -40.73 -3.56
N VAL A 235 31.59 -39.97 -4.54
CA VAL A 235 32.96 -40.12 -5.04
C VAL A 235 33.70 -38.80 -4.93
N SER A 236 34.95 -38.85 -4.40
CA SER A 236 35.79 -37.67 -4.27
C SER A 236 36.26 -37.16 -5.64
N VAL A 237 36.16 -35.86 -5.86
CA VAL A 237 36.66 -35.22 -7.09
C VAL A 237 38.17 -35.14 -7.04
N LEU A 238 38.88 -35.85 -7.95
CA LEU A 238 40.31 -35.92 -7.99
C LEU A 238 40.96 -34.73 -8.73
N ALA A 239 40.26 -34.12 -9.67
CA ALA A 239 40.74 -32.95 -10.39
C ALA A 239 39.58 -32.23 -11.11
N LYS A 240 39.67 -30.90 -11.22
CA LYS A 240 38.78 -30.05 -12.00
C LYS A 240 39.50 -29.59 -13.24
N VAL A 241 38.92 -29.87 -14.40
CA VAL A 241 39.49 -29.40 -15.70
C VAL A 241 38.70 -28.15 -16.11
N PRO A 242 39.30 -26.95 -16.09
CA PRO A 242 38.62 -25.73 -16.50
C PRO A 242 38.27 -25.76 -17.99
N ASP A 243 37.08 -25.24 -18.33
CA ASP A 243 36.66 -25.11 -19.72
C ASP A 243 37.54 -24.09 -20.44
N ARG A 244 37.86 -24.34 -21.71
CA ARG A 244 38.77 -23.53 -22.55
C ARG A 244 38.32 -22.08 -22.72
N LYS A 245 37.09 -21.75 -22.37
CA LYS A 245 36.54 -20.39 -22.42
C LYS A 245 37.05 -19.46 -21.34
N ASP A 246 37.57 -20.02 -20.25
CA ASP A 246 38.07 -19.23 -19.09
C ASP A 246 39.43 -18.55 -19.36
N TYR A 247 40.12 -18.90 -20.46
CA TYR A 247 41.44 -18.33 -20.82
C TYR A 247 41.37 -17.13 -21.77
N VAL A 248 40.18 -16.68 -22.18
CA VAL A 248 40.01 -15.58 -23.16
C VAL A 248 39.94 -14.19 -22.50
N HIS A 249 39.94 -14.11 -21.19
CA HIS A 249 39.84 -12.85 -20.41
C HIS A 249 41.03 -12.61 -19.48
N MET A 250 42.25 -12.99 -19.90
CA MET A 250 43.48 -12.45 -19.30
C MET A 250 44.17 -11.49 -20.25
#